data_8eb1812808b76bd28350756e44866e48
#
_entry.id   8eb1812808b76bd28350756e44866e48
#
_cell.length_a   1.000
_cell.length_b   1.000
_cell.length_c   1.000
_cell.angle_alpha   90.00
_cell.angle_beta   90.00
_cell.angle_gamma   90.00
#
_symmetry.space_group_name_H-M   'P 1'
#
loop_
_entity.id
_entity.type
_entity.pdbx_description
1 polymer ?
#
loop_
_entity_poly.entity_id
_entity_poly.type
_entity_poly.pdbx_seq_one_letter_code
_entity_poly.pdbx_strand_id
1 'polypeptide(L)'
;FRGALDVRATAINEEMKLAAVKALAELAKEPVPDGVLLAYNQPDMSFGKDYIIPKPLDPRLITTVSPAVAKAAMDSGVAQYDITDWEAYKIELRKRMGLDNRFLRNISLRAKQNPQRVVFAEADNPKILKAAHTAREEGSCIPILLGFEDQIRESIEELGLNLADCRIIDPSRSPEITETYGEAYFEKRQRRGLTLSKAKRKMRQRTYFGTTMLKQGEANAFFSGQNSNYPET
;
A
#
# COMPACT_ATOMS: atom_id res chain seq x y z
N PHE A 1 7.00 20.69 17.49
CA PHE A 1 6.60 20.86 18.91
C PHE A 1 6.16 19.55 19.56
N ARG A 2 5.27 18.72 18.93
CA ARG A 2 4.70 17.54 19.60
C ARG A 2 5.78 16.58 20.15
N GLY A 3 6.76 16.21 19.31
CA GLY A 3 7.86 15.34 19.76
C GLY A 3 8.68 15.91 20.92
N ALA A 4 8.94 17.22 20.91
CA ALA A 4 9.62 17.90 22.00
C ALA A 4 8.85 17.85 23.32
N LEU A 5 7.52 18.08 23.26
CA LEU A 5 6.65 18.02 24.43
C LEU A 5 6.55 16.61 25.01
N ASP A 6 6.49 15.59 24.17
CA ASP A 6 6.31 14.20 24.60
C ASP A 6 7.55 13.67 25.37
N VAL A 7 8.75 14.11 25.00
CA VAL A 7 9.99 13.80 25.72
C VAL A 7 10.38 14.87 26.77
N ARG A 8 9.51 15.87 26.99
CA ARG A 8 9.74 17.00 27.92
C ARG A 8 11.09 17.66 27.68
N ALA A 9 11.41 17.94 26.41
CA ALA A 9 12.67 18.58 26.07
C ALA A 9 12.83 19.93 26.75
N THR A 10 14.01 20.18 27.31
CA THR A 10 14.35 21.45 28.00
C THR A 10 14.52 22.61 27.02
N ALA A 11 14.85 22.32 25.77
CA ALA A 11 15.00 23.30 24.70
C ALA A 11 14.69 22.65 23.34
N ILE A 12 14.43 23.47 22.31
CA ILE A 12 14.37 23.04 20.92
C ILE A 12 15.67 23.46 20.26
N ASN A 13 16.56 22.50 20.05
CA ASN A 13 17.88 22.71 19.46
C ASN A 13 17.89 22.53 17.93
N GLU A 14 19.06 22.73 17.31
CA GLU A 14 19.21 22.64 15.85
C GLU A 14 19.05 21.19 15.35
N GLU A 15 19.50 20.20 16.10
CA GLU A 15 19.34 18.78 15.80
C GLU A 15 17.86 18.39 15.65
N MET A 16 17.01 18.87 16.54
CA MET A 16 15.56 18.64 16.49
C MET A 16 14.91 19.32 15.30
N LYS A 17 15.33 20.56 14.97
CA LYS A 17 14.83 21.27 13.77
C LYS A 17 15.25 20.55 12.51
N LEU A 18 16.50 20.12 12.42
CA LEU A 18 17.02 19.40 11.27
C LEU A 18 16.35 18.04 11.09
N ALA A 19 16.06 17.33 12.19
CA ALA A 19 15.30 16.08 12.15
C ALA A 19 13.87 16.29 11.62
N ALA A 20 13.20 17.39 12.03
CA ALA A 20 11.89 17.74 11.50
C ALA A 20 11.95 18.03 9.99
N VAL A 21 12.94 18.79 9.52
CA VAL A 21 13.12 19.10 8.09
C VAL A 21 13.34 17.84 7.27
N LYS A 22 14.22 16.93 7.72
CA LYS A 22 14.48 15.66 7.05
C LYS A 22 13.23 14.79 6.97
N ALA A 23 12.50 14.65 8.08
CA ALA A 23 11.27 13.87 8.14
C ALA A 23 10.18 14.44 7.20
N LEU A 24 10.05 15.76 7.11
CA LEU A 24 9.14 16.42 6.16
C LEU A 24 9.56 16.20 4.71
N ALA A 25 10.86 16.29 4.40
CA ALA A 25 11.39 16.09 3.06
C ALA A 25 11.22 14.64 2.58
N GLU A 26 11.40 13.67 3.46
CA GLU A 26 11.16 12.25 3.15
C GLU A 26 9.68 11.99 2.94
N LEU A 27 8.80 12.47 3.83
CA LEU A 27 7.36 12.29 3.72
C LEU A 27 6.78 12.94 2.45
N ALA A 28 7.34 14.07 1.99
CA ALA A 28 6.91 14.72 0.77
C ALA A 28 7.11 13.88 -0.49
N LYS A 29 8.11 12.98 -0.47
CA LYS A 29 8.42 12.08 -1.60
C LYS A 29 7.53 10.85 -1.64
N GLU A 30 6.85 10.54 -0.54
CA GLU A 30 5.91 9.42 -0.50
C GLU A 30 4.62 9.76 -1.26
N PRO A 31 3.92 8.76 -1.82
CA PRO A 31 2.63 8.96 -2.47
C PRO A 31 1.63 9.66 -1.53
N VAL A 32 0.96 10.69 -2.04
CA VAL A 32 -0.01 11.46 -1.25
C VAL A 32 -1.29 10.65 -1.04
N PRO A 33 -1.79 10.51 0.20
CA PRO A 33 -3.02 9.79 0.47
C PRO A 33 -4.24 10.42 -0.19
N ASP A 34 -5.18 9.60 -0.69
CA ASP A 34 -6.39 10.08 -1.37
C ASP A 34 -7.23 11.03 -0.50
N GLY A 35 -7.26 10.82 0.82
CA GLY A 35 -7.95 11.73 1.74
C GLY A 35 -7.37 13.15 1.74
N VAL A 36 -6.05 13.27 1.53
CA VAL A 36 -5.38 14.57 1.39
C VAL A 36 -5.69 15.17 0.03
N LEU A 37 -5.62 14.38 -1.05
CA LEU A 37 -5.96 14.80 -2.40
C LEU A 37 -7.38 15.38 -2.46
N LEU A 38 -8.33 14.69 -1.84
CA LEU A 38 -9.74 15.13 -1.74
C LEU A 38 -9.89 16.40 -0.89
N ALA A 39 -9.21 16.48 0.27
CA ALA A 39 -9.32 17.63 1.16
C ALA A 39 -8.82 18.92 0.51
N TYR A 40 -7.86 18.84 -0.40
CA TYR A 40 -7.31 19.99 -1.13
C TYR A 40 -7.86 20.12 -2.56
N ASN A 41 -8.75 19.22 -2.99
CA ASN A 41 -9.31 19.19 -4.35
C ASN A 41 -8.23 19.20 -5.46
N GLN A 42 -7.16 18.43 -5.24
CA GLN A 42 -6.01 18.31 -6.15
C GLN A 42 -5.69 16.82 -6.38
N PRO A 43 -6.32 16.16 -7.37
CA PRO A 43 -6.19 14.71 -7.57
C PRO A 43 -4.79 14.23 -7.99
N ASP A 44 -4.02 15.08 -8.64
CA ASP A 44 -2.70 14.74 -9.22
C ASP A 44 -1.52 15.28 -8.38
N MET A 45 -1.75 15.53 -7.08
CA MET A 45 -0.71 16.06 -6.20
C MET A 45 0.35 14.99 -5.94
N SER A 46 1.58 15.24 -6.37
CA SER A 46 2.76 14.40 -6.14
C SER A 46 3.99 15.26 -5.89
N PHE A 47 5.06 14.64 -5.37
CA PHE A 47 6.30 15.37 -5.13
C PHE A 47 6.81 16.03 -6.41
N GLY A 48 7.11 17.32 -6.33
CA GLY A 48 7.55 18.12 -7.45
C GLY A 48 7.47 19.61 -7.17
N LYS A 49 7.52 20.41 -8.22
CA LYS A 49 7.54 21.89 -8.14
C LYS A 49 6.40 22.47 -7.29
N ASP A 50 5.21 21.87 -7.36
CA ASP A 50 4.00 22.37 -6.69
C ASP A 50 3.69 21.65 -5.37
N TYR A 51 4.48 20.60 -5.01
CA TYR A 51 4.34 19.86 -3.77
C TYR A 51 5.73 19.45 -3.24
N ILE A 52 6.41 20.40 -2.61
CA ILE A 52 7.75 20.19 -2.01
C ILE A 52 7.68 19.89 -0.50
N ILE A 53 6.52 20.09 0.11
CA ILE A 53 6.26 19.88 1.53
C ILE A 53 4.87 19.29 1.73
N PRO A 54 4.67 18.31 2.65
CA PRO A 54 3.38 17.74 2.95
C PRO A 54 2.36 18.80 3.39
N LYS A 55 1.11 18.64 2.95
CA LYS A 55 0.03 19.55 3.34
C LYS A 55 -0.32 19.43 4.83
N PRO A 56 -0.71 20.51 5.50
CA PRO A 56 -1.00 20.52 6.94
C PRO A 56 -2.06 19.51 7.41
N LEU A 57 -3.00 19.13 6.54
CA LEU A 57 -4.03 18.13 6.86
C LEU A 57 -3.58 16.68 6.61
N ASP A 58 -2.31 16.45 6.26
CA ASP A 58 -1.79 15.09 6.09
C ASP A 58 -1.67 14.40 7.45
N PRO A 59 -2.46 13.34 7.71
CA PRO A 59 -2.47 12.66 9.00
C PRO A 59 -1.16 11.95 9.33
N ARG A 60 -0.29 11.73 8.34
CA ARG A 60 1.02 11.10 8.52
C ARG A 60 2.03 12.03 9.22
N LEU A 61 1.82 13.35 9.15
CA LEU A 61 2.73 14.34 9.75
C LEU A 61 3.01 14.07 11.24
N ILE A 62 1.98 13.79 12.02
CA ILE A 62 2.14 13.60 13.46
C ILE A 62 2.92 12.32 13.77
N THR A 63 2.72 11.26 13.00
CA THR A 63 3.36 9.95 13.22
C THR A 63 4.75 9.83 12.60
N THR A 64 5.13 10.79 11.73
CA THR A 64 6.45 10.82 11.08
C THR A 64 7.35 11.87 11.72
N VAL A 65 6.88 13.11 11.82
CA VAL A 65 7.70 14.23 12.32
C VAL A 65 7.89 14.17 13.82
N SER A 66 6.83 13.84 14.62
CA SER A 66 6.95 13.84 16.08
C SER A 66 7.96 12.80 16.59
N PRO A 67 8.01 11.55 16.10
CA PRO A 67 9.04 10.59 16.48
C PRO A 67 10.46 11.03 16.08
N ALA A 68 10.63 11.60 14.89
CA ALA A 68 11.94 12.08 14.45
C ALA A 68 12.49 13.18 15.37
N VAL A 69 11.63 14.14 15.76
CA VAL A 69 12.00 15.22 16.69
C VAL A 69 12.24 14.69 18.11
N ALA A 70 11.40 13.77 18.60
CA ALA A 70 11.57 13.15 19.90
C ALA A 70 12.90 12.39 19.99
N LYS A 71 13.22 11.61 18.94
CA LYS A 71 14.50 10.91 18.87
C LYS A 71 15.69 11.86 18.88
N ALA A 72 15.67 12.91 18.07
CA ALA A 72 16.74 13.91 18.04
C ALA A 72 16.89 14.61 19.39
N ALA A 73 15.81 14.86 20.13
CA ALA A 73 15.87 15.42 21.48
C ALA A 73 16.55 14.47 22.47
N MET A 74 16.27 13.17 22.39
CA MET A 74 16.92 12.15 23.21
C MET A 74 18.41 12.02 22.85
N ASP A 75 18.72 11.90 21.56
CA ASP A 75 20.09 11.74 21.06
C ASP A 75 20.98 12.95 21.40
N SER A 76 20.43 14.16 21.47
CA SER A 76 21.13 15.39 21.82
C SER A 76 21.12 15.72 23.35
N GLY A 77 20.53 14.85 24.17
CA GLY A 77 20.55 14.97 25.63
C GLY A 77 19.66 16.07 26.21
N VAL A 78 18.74 16.67 25.43
CA VAL A 78 17.80 17.67 25.92
C VAL A 78 16.47 17.10 26.39
N ALA A 79 16.22 15.81 26.16
CA ALA A 79 15.04 15.09 26.61
C ALA A 79 15.13 14.81 28.12
N GLN A 80 13.99 14.93 28.83
CA GLN A 80 13.86 14.53 30.23
C GLN A 80 13.13 13.19 30.38
N TYR A 81 12.55 12.68 29.28
CA TYR A 81 11.83 11.43 29.25
C TYR A 81 12.22 10.65 27.98
N ASP A 82 12.54 9.36 28.16
CA ASP A 82 12.95 8.49 27.07
C ASP A 82 11.77 7.65 26.56
N ILE A 83 11.60 7.62 25.26
CA ILE A 83 10.65 6.75 24.56
C ILE A 83 11.39 5.46 24.23
N THR A 84 11.04 4.37 24.89
CA THR A 84 11.63 3.04 24.68
C THR A 84 10.87 2.20 23.68
N ASP A 85 9.54 2.39 23.58
CA ASP A 85 8.66 1.69 22.64
C ASP A 85 8.10 2.67 21.60
N TRP A 86 8.76 2.73 20.45
CA TRP A 86 8.40 3.61 19.33
C TRP A 86 7.07 3.24 18.67
N GLU A 87 6.72 1.95 18.65
CA GLU A 87 5.45 1.53 18.07
C GLU A 87 4.28 1.90 18.98
N ALA A 88 4.42 1.70 20.28
CA ALA A 88 3.43 2.19 21.26
C ALA A 88 3.26 3.72 21.17
N TYR A 89 4.36 4.46 21.00
CA TYR A 89 4.31 5.91 20.84
C TYR A 89 3.57 6.35 19.57
N LYS A 90 3.85 5.73 18.42
CA LYS A 90 3.12 6.02 17.19
C LYS A 90 1.63 5.69 17.29
N ILE A 91 1.29 4.61 17.98
CA ILE A 91 -0.11 4.24 18.26
C ILE A 91 -0.79 5.33 19.09
N GLU A 92 -0.13 5.84 20.12
CA GLU A 92 -0.68 6.89 20.97
C GLU A 92 -0.89 8.20 20.16
N LEU A 93 0.03 8.55 19.27
CA LEU A 93 -0.14 9.69 18.36
C LEU A 93 -1.34 9.52 17.44
N ARG A 94 -1.55 8.32 16.87
CA ARG A 94 -2.73 8.00 16.04
C ARG A 94 -4.04 8.12 16.83
N LYS A 95 -4.07 7.65 18.08
CA LYS A 95 -5.24 7.78 18.96
C LYS A 95 -5.65 9.23 19.17
N ARG A 96 -4.68 10.12 19.39
CA ARG A 96 -4.93 11.55 19.60
C ARG A 96 -5.54 12.23 18.36
N MET A 97 -5.27 11.71 17.18
CA MET A 97 -5.88 12.15 15.92
C MET A 97 -7.25 11.52 15.65
N GLY A 98 -7.77 10.67 16.54
CA GLY A 98 -9.00 9.91 16.30
C GLY A 98 -8.87 8.83 15.22
N LEU A 99 -7.66 8.50 14.81
CA LEU A 99 -7.37 7.55 13.72
C LEU A 99 -7.19 6.11 14.22
N ASP A 100 -7.30 5.86 15.54
CA ASP A 100 -7.10 4.53 16.12
C ASP A 100 -8.39 3.70 16.07
N ASN A 101 -8.45 2.77 15.14
CA ASN A 101 -9.44 1.71 15.13
C ASN A 101 -8.81 0.41 15.64
N ARG A 102 -9.12 0.03 16.89
CA ARG A 102 -8.59 -1.19 17.54
C ARG A 102 -8.83 -2.45 16.71
N PHE A 103 -9.98 -2.53 16.05
CA PHE A 103 -10.33 -3.68 15.22
C PHE A 103 -9.41 -3.77 14.00
N LEU A 104 -9.25 -2.67 13.24
CA LEU A 104 -8.35 -2.62 12.08
C LEU A 104 -6.89 -2.87 12.48
N ARG A 105 -6.45 -2.31 13.62
CA ARG A 105 -5.10 -2.57 14.14
C ARG A 105 -4.85 -4.04 14.43
N ASN A 106 -5.80 -4.73 15.08
CA ASN A 106 -5.67 -6.16 15.37
C ASN A 106 -5.61 -7.00 14.08
N ILE A 107 -6.40 -6.64 13.07
CA ILE A 107 -6.35 -7.29 11.75
C ILE A 107 -4.99 -7.04 11.10
N SER A 108 -4.51 -5.80 11.06
CA SER A 108 -3.20 -5.45 10.48
C SER A 108 -2.05 -6.18 11.18
N LEU A 109 -2.07 -6.27 12.51
CA LEU A 109 -1.05 -7.03 13.26
C LEU A 109 -1.04 -8.52 12.88
N ARG A 110 -2.21 -9.14 12.72
CA ARG A 110 -2.32 -10.54 12.27
C ARG A 110 -1.83 -10.71 10.84
N ALA A 111 -2.18 -9.78 9.95
CA ALA A 111 -1.72 -9.80 8.56
C ALA A 111 -0.19 -9.70 8.47
N LYS A 112 0.43 -8.82 9.25
CA LYS A 112 1.90 -8.67 9.33
C LYS A 112 2.63 -9.92 9.86
N GLN A 113 2.00 -10.67 10.76
CA GLN A 113 2.58 -11.91 11.28
C GLN A 113 2.62 -13.04 10.24
N ASN A 114 1.69 -13.01 9.28
CA ASN A 114 1.60 -14.01 8.21
C ASN A 114 1.11 -13.36 6.92
N PRO A 115 1.98 -12.58 6.21
CA PRO A 115 1.61 -11.88 4.99
C PRO A 115 1.15 -12.86 3.91
N GLN A 116 -0.06 -12.65 3.40
CA GLN A 116 -0.65 -13.51 2.39
C GLN A 116 -0.39 -12.96 0.99
N ARG A 117 -0.33 -13.85 0.00
CA ARG A 117 -0.24 -13.45 -1.42
C ARG A 117 -1.60 -12.98 -1.88
N VAL A 118 -1.69 -11.69 -2.24
CA VAL A 118 -2.93 -11.03 -2.66
C VAL A 118 -2.83 -10.62 -4.12
N VAL A 119 -3.78 -11.08 -4.93
CA VAL A 119 -3.89 -10.71 -6.34
C VAL A 119 -4.68 -9.41 -6.46
N PHE A 120 -4.08 -8.40 -7.07
CA PHE A 120 -4.72 -7.14 -7.45
C PHE A 120 -5.05 -7.20 -8.94
N ALA A 121 -6.32 -7.41 -9.28
CA ALA A 121 -6.75 -7.70 -10.65
C ALA A 121 -6.70 -6.52 -11.63
N GLU A 122 -6.73 -5.31 -11.11
CA GLU A 122 -6.82 -4.07 -11.89
C GLU A 122 -5.61 -3.18 -11.62
N ALA A 123 -4.40 -3.77 -11.66
CA ALA A 123 -3.17 -3.11 -11.28
C ALA A 123 -2.69 -2.02 -12.26
N ASP A 124 -3.32 -1.89 -13.42
CA ASP A 124 -3.19 -0.75 -14.33
C ASP A 124 -3.93 0.51 -13.84
N ASN A 125 -4.72 0.40 -12.77
CA ASN A 125 -5.34 1.57 -12.13
C ASN A 125 -4.40 2.14 -11.04
N PRO A 126 -4.05 3.45 -11.10
CA PRO A 126 -3.15 4.09 -10.13
C PRO A 126 -3.60 3.96 -8.67
N LYS A 127 -4.91 3.95 -8.40
CA LYS A 127 -5.45 3.77 -7.04
C LYS A 127 -5.15 2.37 -6.49
N ILE A 128 -5.26 1.36 -7.34
CA ILE A 128 -4.96 -0.03 -6.98
C ILE A 128 -3.46 -0.20 -6.74
N LEU A 129 -2.60 0.40 -7.57
CA LEU A 129 -1.15 0.40 -7.35
C LEU A 129 -0.76 1.06 -6.03
N LYS A 130 -1.34 2.23 -5.71
CA LYS A 130 -1.12 2.90 -4.41
C LYS A 130 -1.58 2.02 -3.24
N ALA A 131 -2.72 1.35 -3.36
CA ALA A 131 -3.21 0.44 -2.34
C ALA A 131 -2.30 -0.79 -2.15
N ALA A 132 -1.83 -1.39 -3.25
CA ALA A 132 -0.88 -2.50 -3.22
C ALA A 132 0.47 -2.08 -2.60
N HIS A 133 0.97 -0.89 -2.96
CA HIS A 133 2.16 -0.29 -2.36
C HIS A 133 2.01 -0.11 -0.84
N THR A 134 0.93 0.54 -0.40
CA THR A 134 0.67 0.75 1.02
C THR A 134 0.59 -0.58 1.79
N ALA A 135 -0.15 -1.56 1.26
CA ALA A 135 -0.30 -2.87 1.90
C ALA A 135 1.03 -3.63 1.99
N ARG A 136 1.91 -3.47 0.98
CA ARG A 136 3.26 -4.03 0.97
C ARG A 136 4.17 -3.34 1.99
N GLU A 137 4.23 -2.00 1.98
CA GLU A 137 5.04 -1.21 2.92
C GLU A 137 4.64 -1.47 4.38
N GLU A 138 3.35 -1.63 4.62
CA GLU A 138 2.85 -2.05 5.93
C GLU A 138 3.19 -3.50 6.27
N GLY A 139 3.70 -4.31 5.34
CA GLY A 139 3.96 -5.73 5.53
C GLY A 139 2.70 -6.57 5.67
N SER A 140 1.55 -6.07 5.21
CA SER A 140 0.24 -6.74 5.36
C SER A 140 0.01 -7.84 4.33
N CYS A 141 0.65 -7.75 3.15
CA CYS A 141 0.53 -8.75 2.09
C CYS A 141 1.75 -8.78 1.16
N ILE A 142 1.79 -9.81 0.33
CA ILE A 142 2.71 -9.95 -0.81
C ILE A 142 1.88 -9.71 -2.08
N PRO A 143 1.99 -8.55 -2.75
CA PRO A 143 1.18 -8.23 -3.91
C PRO A 143 1.55 -9.07 -5.13
N ILE A 144 0.52 -9.50 -5.89
CA ILE A 144 0.62 -10.02 -7.24
C ILE A 144 -0.23 -9.12 -8.12
N LEU A 145 0.37 -8.49 -9.11
CA LEU A 145 -0.26 -7.48 -9.94
C LEU A 145 -0.73 -8.09 -11.26
N LEU A 146 -2.03 -7.99 -11.58
CA LEU A 146 -2.55 -8.42 -12.87
C LEU A 146 -2.87 -7.22 -13.75
N GLY A 147 -2.34 -7.22 -14.97
CA GLY A 147 -2.60 -6.20 -15.97
C GLY A 147 -1.52 -6.14 -17.03
N PHE A 148 -1.55 -5.10 -17.85
CA PHE A 148 -0.55 -4.88 -18.89
C PHE A 148 0.79 -4.48 -18.25
N GLU A 149 1.78 -5.37 -18.33
CA GLU A 149 3.05 -5.24 -17.63
C GLU A 149 3.74 -3.89 -17.92
N ASP A 150 3.78 -3.49 -19.20
CA ASP A 150 4.44 -2.25 -19.60
C ASP A 150 3.79 -1.02 -18.94
N GLN A 151 2.46 -0.96 -18.93
CA GLN A 151 1.70 0.14 -18.30
C GLN A 151 1.85 0.15 -16.76
N ILE A 152 1.86 -1.03 -16.15
CA ILE A 152 2.04 -1.15 -14.69
C ILE A 152 3.43 -0.66 -14.30
N ARG A 153 4.48 -1.04 -15.04
CA ARG A 153 5.86 -0.61 -14.76
C ARG A 153 6.04 0.90 -14.93
N GLU A 154 5.51 1.47 -16.01
CA GLU A 154 5.50 2.90 -16.24
C GLU A 154 4.81 3.66 -15.10
N SER A 155 3.60 3.22 -14.70
CA SER A 155 2.88 3.82 -13.58
C SER A 155 3.59 3.69 -12.23
N ILE A 156 4.31 2.59 -11.99
CA ILE A 156 5.14 2.40 -10.79
C ILE A 156 6.27 3.43 -10.75
N GLU A 157 6.93 3.67 -11.87
CA GLU A 157 8.01 4.68 -11.99
C GLU A 157 7.46 6.10 -11.83
N GLU A 158 6.41 6.45 -12.56
CA GLU A 158 5.79 7.78 -12.51
C GLU A 158 5.30 8.15 -11.10
N LEU A 159 4.74 7.19 -10.39
CA LEU A 159 4.20 7.39 -9.04
C LEU A 159 5.25 7.19 -7.94
N GLY A 160 6.47 6.78 -8.27
CA GLY A 160 7.54 6.50 -7.31
C GLY A 160 7.20 5.39 -6.31
N LEU A 161 6.51 4.33 -6.77
CA LEU A 161 6.05 3.25 -5.90
C LEU A 161 7.11 2.15 -5.74
N ASN A 162 7.27 1.63 -4.54
CA ASN A 162 8.15 0.50 -4.25
C ASN A 162 7.48 -0.84 -4.58
N LEU A 163 7.23 -1.11 -5.87
CA LEU A 163 6.58 -2.32 -6.37
C LEU A 163 7.35 -2.99 -7.52
N ALA A 164 8.56 -2.51 -7.84
CA ALA A 164 9.33 -2.96 -9.02
C ALA A 164 9.66 -4.46 -9.02
N ASP A 165 9.84 -5.06 -7.85
CA ASP A 165 10.14 -6.49 -7.65
C ASP A 165 8.89 -7.35 -7.41
N CYS A 166 7.69 -6.76 -7.43
CA CYS A 166 6.45 -7.53 -7.34
C CYS A 166 6.22 -8.37 -8.61
N ARG A 167 5.60 -9.53 -8.43
CA ARG A 167 5.19 -10.38 -9.55
C ARG A 167 4.08 -9.69 -10.33
N ILE A 168 4.38 -9.31 -11.59
CA ILE A 168 3.41 -8.76 -12.54
C ILE A 168 3.06 -9.85 -13.53
N ILE A 169 1.78 -10.02 -13.82
CA ILE A 169 1.30 -11.03 -14.78
C ILE A 169 0.28 -10.38 -15.72
N ASP A 170 0.54 -10.49 -17.01
CA ASP A 170 -0.42 -10.19 -18.06
C ASP A 170 -1.05 -11.51 -18.55
N PRO A 171 -2.33 -11.80 -18.21
CA PRO A 171 -2.97 -13.04 -18.65
C PRO A 171 -3.06 -13.18 -20.17
N SER A 172 -3.00 -12.09 -20.92
CA SER A 172 -3.05 -12.11 -22.38
C SER A 172 -1.70 -12.46 -23.01
N ARG A 173 -0.60 -12.22 -22.31
CA ARG A 173 0.78 -12.47 -22.74
C ARG A 173 1.42 -13.69 -22.04
N SER A 174 0.65 -14.44 -21.24
CA SER A 174 1.13 -15.62 -20.48
C SER A 174 0.44 -16.91 -20.97
N PRO A 175 0.73 -17.39 -22.19
CA PRO A 175 0.01 -18.52 -22.79
C PRO A 175 0.14 -19.82 -21.99
N GLU A 176 1.33 -20.15 -21.47
CA GLU A 176 1.58 -21.37 -20.71
C GLU A 176 0.72 -21.47 -19.46
N ILE A 177 0.67 -20.38 -18.66
CA ILE A 177 -0.14 -20.32 -17.44
C ILE A 177 -1.63 -20.32 -17.80
N THR A 178 -1.99 -19.58 -18.84
CA THR A 178 -3.37 -19.47 -19.34
C THR A 178 -3.90 -20.82 -19.82
N GLU A 179 -3.06 -21.64 -20.46
CA GLU A 179 -3.40 -23.00 -20.87
C GLU A 179 -3.62 -23.92 -19.68
N THR A 180 -2.66 -23.97 -18.75
CA THR A 180 -2.73 -24.79 -17.54
C THR A 180 -3.97 -24.44 -16.71
N TYR A 181 -4.22 -23.14 -16.49
CA TYR A 181 -5.40 -22.70 -15.76
C TYR A 181 -6.71 -22.96 -16.51
N GLY A 182 -6.67 -22.86 -17.84
CA GLY A 182 -7.81 -23.20 -18.71
C GLY A 182 -8.20 -24.67 -18.60
N GLU A 183 -7.24 -25.57 -18.53
CA GLU A 183 -7.47 -27.01 -18.33
C GLU A 183 -8.06 -27.28 -16.95
N ALA A 184 -7.47 -26.72 -15.90
CA ALA A 184 -7.98 -26.87 -14.52
C ALA A 184 -9.41 -26.31 -14.37
N TYR A 185 -9.71 -25.20 -15.04
CA TYR A 185 -11.05 -24.62 -15.04
C TYR A 185 -12.04 -25.48 -15.85
N PHE A 186 -11.61 -26.04 -16.99
CA PHE A 186 -12.40 -26.95 -17.81
C PHE A 186 -12.76 -28.22 -17.04
N GLU A 187 -11.82 -28.91 -16.42
CA GLU A 187 -12.08 -30.10 -15.61
C GLU A 187 -13.19 -29.86 -14.58
N LYS A 188 -13.21 -28.72 -13.94
CA LYS A 188 -14.22 -28.37 -12.95
C LYS A 188 -15.59 -28.03 -13.53
N ARG A 189 -15.65 -27.51 -14.78
CA ARG A 189 -16.87 -26.95 -15.36
C ARG A 189 -17.40 -27.70 -16.59
N GLN A 190 -16.68 -28.72 -17.09
CA GLN A 190 -17.08 -29.49 -18.29
C GLN A 190 -18.51 -30.04 -18.23
N ARG A 191 -18.93 -30.52 -17.03
CA ARG A 191 -20.30 -31.03 -16.82
C ARG A 191 -21.40 -29.94 -16.90
N ARG A 192 -21.01 -28.67 -16.95
CA ARG A 192 -21.90 -27.53 -17.14
C ARG A 192 -21.86 -26.99 -18.57
N GLY A 193 -21.38 -27.79 -19.53
CA GLY A 193 -21.32 -27.42 -20.94
C GLY A 193 -20.17 -26.48 -21.33
N LEU A 194 -19.17 -26.28 -20.45
CA LEU A 194 -17.98 -25.51 -20.81
C LEU A 194 -17.07 -26.37 -21.71
N THR A 195 -16.64 -25.83 -22.85
CA THR A 195 -15.63 -26.46 -23.72
C THR A 195 -14.22 -26.01 -23.34
N LEU A 196 -13.21 -26.83 -23.62
CA LEU A 196 -11.81 -26.52 -23.32
C LEU A 196 -11.38 -25.18 -23.96
N SER A 197 -11.75 -24.97 -25.23
CA SER A 197 -11.44 -23.73 -25.95
C SER A 197 -12.06 -22.51 -25.28
N LYS A 198 -13.31 -22.60 -24.82
CA LYS A 198 -13.96 -21.53 -24.06
C LYS A 198 -13.29 -21.31 -22.69
N ALA A 199 -12.87 -22.38 -22.02
CA ALA A 199 -12.16 -22.31 -20.75
C ALA A 199 -10.84 -21.55 -20.88
N LYS A 200 -9.98 -21.94 -21.85
CA LYS A 200 -8.72 -21.25 -22.15
C LYS A 200 -8.93 -19.78 -22.52
N ARG A 201 -9.97 -19.46 -23.30
CA ARG A 201 -10.31 -18.06 -23.62
C ARG A 201 -10.72 -17.23 -22.40
N LYS A 202 -11.45 -17.84 -21.44
CA LYS A 202 -11.84 -17.16 -20.20
C LYS A 202 -10.65 -16.80 -19.32
N MET A 203 -9.56 -17.55 -19.38
CA MET A 203 -8.34 -17.25 -18.61
C MET A 203 -7.63 -15.97 -19.06
N ARG A 204 -7.97 -15.40 -20.21
CA ARG A 204 -7.51 -14.06 -20.60
C ARG A 204 -8.19 -12.93 -19.79
N GLN A 205 -9.31 -13.24 -19.14
CA GLN A 205 -10.01 -12.29 -18.27
C GLN A 205 -9.41 -12.37 -16.86
N ARG A 206 -9.01 -11.23 -16.31
CA ARG A 206 -8.28 -11.11 -15.04
C ARG A 206 -9.02 -11.76 -13.87
N THR A 207 -10.36 -11.64 -13.83
CA THR A 207 -11.20 -12.24 -12.78
C THR A 207 -11.12 -13.77 -12.80
N TYR A 208 -11.27 -14.38 -13.98
CA TYR A 208 -11.15 -15.85 -14.12
C TYR A 208 -9.72 -16.33 -13.87
N PHE A 209 -8.74 -15.60 -14.34
CA PHE A 209 -7.33 -15.93 -14.14
C PHE A 209 -6.96 -15.87 -12.65
N GLY A 210 -7.23 -14.75 -11.99
CA GLY A 210 -6.89 -14.54 -10.57
C GLY A 210 -7.63 -15.50 -9.64
N THR A 211 -8.92 -15.77 -9.88
CA THR A 211 -9.67 -16.76 -9.09
C THR A 211 -9.18 -18.18 -9.32
N THR A 212 -8.70 -18.52 -10.52
CA THR A 212 -8.08 -19.83 -10.79
C THR A 212 -6.71 -19.92 -10.10
N MET A 213 -5.92 -18.85 -10.08
CA MET A 213 -4.67 -18.75 -9.33
C MET A 213 -4.87 -19.07 -7.83
N LEU A 214 -5.95 -18.54 -7.22
CA LEU A 214 -6.31 -18.90 -5.84
C LEU A 214 -6.58 -20.40 -5.71
N LYS A 215 -7.32 -20.96 -6.66
CA LYS A 215 -7.66 -22.38 -6.64
C LYS A 215 -6.42 -23.28 -6.76
N GLN A 216 -5.42 -22.85 -7.51
CA GLN A 216 -4.14 -23.57 -7.66
C GLN A 216 -3.20 -23.37 -6.44
N GLY A 217 -3.58 -22.54 -5.46
CA GLY A 217 -2.78 -22.28 -4.27
C GLY A 217 -1.60 -21.33 -4.52
N GLU A 218 -1.54 -20.67 -5.68
CA GLU A 218 -0.50 -19.68 -5.98
C GLU A 218 -0.74 -18.33 -5.33
N ALA A 219 -2.00 -18.05 -4.96
CA ALA A 219 -2.38 -16.87 -4.19
C ALA A 219 -3.41 -17.24 -3.11
N ASN A 220 -3.59 -16.36 -2.12
CA ASN A 220 -4.43 -16.60 -0.96
C ASN A 220 -5.68 -15.70 -0.94
N ALA A 221 -5.62 -14.54 -1.61
CA ALA A 221 -6.73 -13.62 -1.73
C ALA A 221 -6.74 -12.95 -3.10
N PHE A 222 -7.91 -12.46 -3.51
CA PHE A 222 -8.16 -11.78 -4.78
C PHE A 222 -8.91 -10.48 -4.51
N PHE A 223 -8.39 -9.38 -5.04
CA PHE A 223 -8.97 -8.05 -4.92
C PHE A 223 -9.32 -7.51 -6.32
N SER A 224 -10.59 -7.13 -6.52
CA SER A 224 -11.14 -6.60 -7.77
C SER A 224 -12.39 -5.77 -7.50
N GLY A 225 -12.89 -5.04 -8.51
CA GLY A 225 -14.16 -4.32 -8.46
C GLY A 225 -14.01 -2.79 -8.50
N GLN A 226 -12.84 -2.26 -8.85
CA GLN A 226 -12.65 -0.82 -9.03
C GLN A 226 -13.16 -0.34 -10.39
N ASN A 227 -12.91 -1.12 -11.45
CA ASN A 227 -13.27 -0.75 -12.82
C ASN A 227 -14.50 -1.53 -13.34
N SER A 228 -14.91 -2.59 -12.65
CA SER A 228 -16.04 -3.45 -13.05
C SER A 228 -17.19 -3.32 -12.05
N ASN A 229 -18.42 -3.32 -12.56
CA ASN A 229 -19.60 -3.40 -11.71
C ASN A 229 -19.67 -4.77 -11.02
N TYR A 230 -20.20 -4.82 -9.80
CA TYR A 230 -20.31 -6.05 -9.00
C TYR A 230 -20.93 -7.24 -9.76
N PRO A 231 -21.96 -7.08 -10.63
CA PRO A 231 -22.50 -8.19 -11.40
C PRO A 231 -21.53 -8.76 -12.47
N GLU A 232 -20.50 -8.01 -12.85
CA GLU A 232 -19.51 -8.39 -13.87
C GLU A 232 -18.25 -9.03 -13.26
N THR A 233 -18.08 -8.90 -11.94
CA THR A 233 -16.98 -9.48 -11.18
C THR A 233 -17.38 -10.80 -10.55
#